data_453a9b34f6c6a3ec9d7445142c27fcf9
#
_entry.id   453a9b34f6c6a3ec9d7445142c27fcf9
#
_cell.length_a   1.000
_cell.length_b   1.000
_cell.length_c   1.000
_cell.angle_alpha   90.00
_cell.angle_beta   90.00
_cell.angle_gamma   90.00
#
_symmetry.space_group_name_H-M   'P 1'
#
loop_
_entity.id
_entity.type
_entity.pdbx_description
1 polymer ?
#
loop_
_entity_poly.entity_id
_entity_poly.type
_entity_poly.pdbx_seq_one_letter_code
_entity_poly.pdbx_strand_id
1 'polypeptide(L)' 'LITEAAAKEIISAGLKEIHLPQKTLLTPLAADLLNNSAVTVVWEG' A
#
# COMPACT_ATOMS: atom_id res chain seq x y z
N LEU A 1 7.26 4.75 5.91
CA LEU A 1 7.74 3.69 5.01
C LEU A 1 6.79 2.49 5.03
N ILE A 2 6.28 2.15 3.88
CA ILE A 2 5.41 0.97 3.75
C ILE A 2 6.26 -0.17 3.21
N THR A 3 6.45 -1.17 4.04
CA THR A 3 7.22 -2.36 3.68
C THR A 3 6.28 -3.48 3.22
N GLU A 4 6.87 -4.58 2.79
CA GLU A 4 6.13 -5.77 2.40
C GLU A 4 5.22 -6.25 3.53
N ALA A 5 5.72 -6.25 4.76
CA ALA A 5 4.94 -6.69 5.91
C ALA A 5 3.71 -5.81 6.11
N ALA A 6 3.88 -4.50 5.98
CA ALA A 6 2.75 -3.58 6.12
C ALA A 6 1.74 -3.78 4.99
N ALA A 7 2.23 -4.02 3.77
CA ALA A 7 1.33 -4.28 2.64
C ALA A 7 0.51 -5.55 2.87
N LYS A 8 1.12 -6.59 3.41
CA LYS A 8 0.41 -7.82 3.72
C LYS A 8 -0.68 -7.60 4.75
N GLU A 9 -0.43 -6.76 5.74
CA GLU A 9 -1.44 -6.43 6.74
C GLU A 9 -2.62 -5.69 6.11
N ILE A 10 -2.35 -4.75 5.22
CA ILE A 10 -3.39 -4.02 4.51
C ILE A 10 -4.27 -4.98 3.72
N ILE A 11 -3.65 -5.90 3.00
CA ILE A 11 -4.36 -6.88 2.19
C ILE A 11 -5.21 -7.80 3.08
N SER A 12 -4.64 -8.27 4.19
CA SER A 12 -5.33 -9.16 5.13
C SER A 12 -6.53 -8.48 5.78
N ALA A 13 -6.46 -7.16 5.95
CA ALA A 13 -7.56 -6.41 6.53
C ALA A 13 -8.71 -6.21 5.55
N GLY A 14 -8.54 -6.60 4.29
CA GLY A 14 -9.58 -6.47 3.28
C GLY A 14 -9.75 -5.07 2.74
N LEU A 15 -8.76 -4.22 2.93
CA LEU A 15 -8.83 -2.83 2.46
C LEU A 15 -8.69 -2.80 0.93
N LYS A 16 -9.53 -1.99 0.31
CA LYS A 16 -9.51 -1.82 -1.16
C LYS A 16 -8.83 -0.54 -1.57
N GLU A 17 -8.69 0.39 -0.66
CA GLU A 17 -8.13 1.70 -0.95
C GLU A 17 -7.39 2.20 0.28
N ILE A 18 -6.23 2.79 0.08
CA ILE A 18 -5.46 3.39 1.17
C ILE A 18 -5.04 4.80 0.76
N HIS A 19 -5.02 5.69 1.72
CA HIS A 19 -4.63 7.08 1.52
C HIS A 19 -3.31 7.34 2.22
N LEU A 20 -2.31 7.76 1.46
CA LEU A 20 -0.96 7.98 1.97
C LEU A 20 -0.52 9.41 1.69
N PRO A 21 0.17 10.05 2.65
CA PRO A 21 0.79 11.34 2.38
C PRO A 21 1.88 11.17 1.32
N GLN A 22 2.11 12.20 0.52
CA GLN A 22 3.06 12.12 -0.59
C GLN A 22 4.48 11.80 -0.15
N LYS A 23 4.81 12.05 1.10
CA LYS A 23 6.16 11.78 1.62
C LYS A 23 6.36 10.31 2.00
N THR A 24 5.32 9.51 1.92
CA THR A 24 5.43 8.09 2.27
C THR A 24 6.19 7.34 1.19
N LEU A 25 7.12 6.50 1.61
CA LEU A 25 7.89 5.67 0.70
C LEU A 25 7.32 4.26 0.68
N LEU A 26 7.21 3.70 -0.52
CA LEU A 26 6.81 2.31 -0.70
C LEU A 26 8.01 1.52 -1.20
N THR A 27 8.25 0.37 -0.59
CA THR A 27 9.27 -0.53 -1.14
C THR A 27 8.72 -1.15 -2.42
N PRO A 28 9.60 -1.58 -3.35
CA PRO A 28 9.13 -2.21 -4.59
C PRO A 28 8.23 -3.42 -4.35
N LEU A 29 8.54 -4.22 -3.36
CA LEU A 29 7.71 -5.40 -3.05
C LEU A 29 6.36 -5.00 -2.48
N ALA A 30 6.32 -3.96 -1.66
CA ALA A 30 5.06 -3.47 -1.12
C ALA A 30 4.15 -2.96 -2.24
N ALA A 31 4.72 -2.18 -3.16
CA ALA A 31 3.96 -1.65 -4.29
C ALA A 31 3.41 -2.78 -5.15
N ASP A 32 4.23 -3.80 -5.39
CA ASP A 32 3.82 -4.97 -6.17
C ASP A 32 2.66 -5.70 -5.51
N LEU A 33 2.76 -5.94 -4.21
CA LEU A 33 1.71 -6.64 -3.47
C LEU A 33 0.39 -5.89 -3.52
N LEU A 34 0.43 -4.58 -3.30
CA LEU A 34 -0.78 -3.78 -3.32
C LEU A 34 -1.40 -3.76 -4.72
N ASN A 35 -0.57 -3.64 -5.74
CA ASN A 35 -1.04 -3.63 -7.12
C ASN A 35 -1.68 -4.97 -7.49
N ASN A 36 -1.04 -6.07 -7.12
CA ASN A 36 -1.53 -7.41 -7.44
C ASN A 36 -2.82 -7.76 -6.68
N SER A 37 -3.04 -7.11 -5.56
CA SER A 37 -4.23 -7.34 -4.74
C SER A 37 -5.35 -6.34 -5.04
N ALA A 38 -5.19 -5.55 -6.08
CA ALA A 38 -6.17 -4.54 -6.50
C ALA A 38 -6.45 -3.49 -5.43
N VAL A 39 -5.45 -3.18 -4.60
CA VAL A 39 -5.56 -2.11 -3.62
C VAL A 39 -5.15 -0.80 -4.29
N THR A 40 -6.03 0.19 -4.24
CA THR A 40 -5.76 1.50 -4.82
C THR A 40 -5.05 2.37 -3.81
N VAL A 41 -3.92 2.95 -4.20
CA VAL A 41 -3.19 3.90 -3.36
C VAL A 41 -3.53 5.31 -3.80
N VAL A 42 -4.08 6.09 -2.87
CA VAL A 42 -4.41 7.49 -3.12
C VAL A 42 -3.36 8.34 -2.41
N TRP A 43 -2.63 9.11 -3.18
CA TRP A 43 -1.58 9.98 -2.65
C TRP A 43 -2.21 11.34 -2.31
N GLU A 44 -2.06 11.75 -1.06
CA GLU A 44 -2.60 13.01 -0.59
C GLU A 44 -1.48 14.03 -0.50
N GLY A 45 -1.70 15.16 -1.10
CA GLY A 45 -0.70 16.19 -1.19
C GLY A 45 -0.87 17.35 -0.23
#